data_6e6316870cbbfbbe2e073b5e358eee83
#
_entry.id   6e6316870cbbfbbe2e073b5e358eee83
#
_cell.length_a   1.000
_cell.length_b   1.000
_cell.length_c   1.000
_cell.angle_alpha   90.00
_cell.angle_beta   90.00
_cell.angle_gamma   90.00
#
_symmetry.space_group_name_H-M   'P 1'
#
loop_
_entity.id
_entity.type
_entity.pdbx_description
1 polymer ?
#
loop_
_entity_poly.entity_id
_entity_poly.type
_entity_poly.pdbx_seq_one_letter_code
_entity_poly.pdbx_strand_id
1 'polypeptide(L)'
;MKSQFLLSVKEHMISRHYAKKTIETYLFWIKRYIAFHQLAHPSKLSEDDVECFLSHLAIDEKVAVKTQALALNAISFLYREYFQMPLSLNMRFQKSLTEKKLPVVLTRYEVRRFVQHIDPKYKLHIQLLYGSGLRIMECLRLRIQDIDYDYGALRVWQGKGGKNRTVTLAKELHDPLKAQVNLARDYYQKDRHMGGYAGVYISDGLRKKYPGAELDFNWHFLFPSTKLSIDTDTGEFRRHHVNESAIQRAVKRAAKDAGIEKSVTCHTLRHSFATHLLESGADIRTVQEQLGHTDVKTTQIYTHVIERGAGGVLSPLSNL
;
A
#
# COMPACT_ATOMS: atom_id res chain seq x y z
N MET A 1 -12.23 28.52 6.07
CA MET A 1 -11.03 29.21 5.57
C MET A 1 -9.86 28.22 5.55
N LYS A 2 -9.11 28.17 4.44
CA LYS A 2 -7.85 27.39 4.40
C LYS A 2 -6.81 28.18 5.19
N SER A 3 -6.26 27.63 6.27
CA SER A 3 -5.23 28.31 7.07
C SER A 3 -4.00 28.57 6.20
N GLN A 4 -3.56 29.84 6.10
CA GLN A 4 -2.36 30.26 5.36
C GLN A 4 -1.12 29.48 5.84
N PHE A 5 -1.02 29.25 7.15
CA PHE A 5 0.04 28.44 7.74
C PHE A 5 0.07 27.00 7.21
N LEU A 6 -1.09 26.32 7.19
CA LEU A 6 -1.13 24.93 6.66
C LEU A 6 -0.84 24.85 5.15
N LEU A 7 -1.16 25.90 4.40
CA LEU A 7 -0.77 26.02 2.98
C LEU A 7 0.74 26.11 2.84
N SER A 8 1.38 26.99 3.60
CA SER A 8 2.84 27.16 3.60
C SER A 8 3.58 25.86 4.01
N VAL A 9 3.10 25.16 5.05
CA VAL A 9 3.65 23.83 5.42
C VAL A 9 3.48 22.81 4.26
N LYS A 10 2.34 22.81 3.57
CA LYS A 10 2.10 21.95 2.41
C LYS A 10 3.09 22.24 1.29
N GLU A 11 3.29 23.50 0.93
CA GLU A 11 4.23 23.95 -0.11
C GLU A 11 5.66 23.55 0.24
N HIS A 12 6.07 23.74 1.50
CA HIS A 12 7.37 23.29 2.00
C HIS A 12 7.56 21.77 1.85
N MET A 13 6.53 20.96 2.12
CA MET A 13 6.61 19.52 1.91
C MET A 13 6.67 19.13 0.42
N ILE A 14 5.94 19.85 -0.44
CA ILE A 14 5.98 19.64 -1.90
C ILE A 14 7.38 19.95 -2.44
N SER A 15 8.00 21.05 -2.06
CA SER A 15 9.36 21.43 -2.48
C SER A 15 10.42 20.41 -2.07
N ARG A 16 10.17 19.64 -0.99
CA ARG A 16 11.02 18.54 -0.53
C ARG A 16 10.60 17.16 -1.05
N HIS A 17 9.75 17.12 -2.07
CA HIS A 17 9.30 15.90 -2.76
C HIS A 17 8.62 14.86 -1.86
N TYR A 18 7.92 15.27 -0.80
CA TYR A 18 7.11 14.36 0.00
C TYR A 18 5.95 13.79 -0.81
N ALA A 19 5.66 12.50 -0.63
CA ALA A 19 4.51 11.87 -1.29
C ALA A 19 3.19 12.52 -0.86
N LYS A 20 2.24 12.72 -1.78
CA LYS A 20 0.92 13.35 -1.53
C LYS A 20 0.23 12.80 -0.28
N LYS A 21 0.21 11.47 -0.10
CA LYS A 21 -0.40 10.82 1.08
C LYS A 21 0.32 11.14 2.39
N THR A 22 1.64 11.29 2.36
CA THR A 22 2.43 11.72 3.53
C THR A 22 2.09 13.16 3.90
N ILE A 23 1.99 14.05 2.90
CA ILE A 23 1.59 15.44 3.08
C ILE A 23 0.20 15.51 3.74
N GLU A 24 -0.78 14.81 3.19
CA GLU A 24 -2.14 14.75 3.74
C GLU A 24 -2.15 14.25 5.20
N THR A 25 -1.38 13.22 5.48
CA THR A 25 -1.30 12.63 6.82
C THR A 25 -0.62 13.58 7.82
N TYR A 26 0.47 14.22 7.43
CA TYR A 26 1.18 15.16 8.30
C TYR A 26 0.35 16.40 8.57
N LEU A 27 -0.28 16.96 7.54
CA LEU A 27 -1.19 18.10 7.70
C LEU A 27 -2.41 17.75 8.59
N PHE A 28 -2.93 16.53 8.50
CA PHE A 28 -3.98 16.05 9.40
C PHE A 28 -3.53 16.10 10.87
N TRP A 29 -2.35 15.57 11.20
CA TRP A 29 -1.83 15.55 12.57
C TRP A 29 -1.46 16.94 13.06
N ILE A 30 -0.84 17.77 12.23
CA ILE A 30 -0.52 19.18 12.56
C ILE A 30 -1.80 19.96 12.84
N LYS A 31 -2.85 19.78 12.04
CA LYS A 31 -4.15 20.41 12.27
C LYS A 31 -4.76 19.96 13.60
N ARG A 32 -4.68 18.67 13.94
CA ARG A 32 -5.17 18.14 15.22
C ARG A 32 -4.40 18.72 16.41
N TYR A 33 -3.10 18.81 16.30
CA TYR A 33 -2.23 19.41 17.32
C TYR A 33 -2.61 20.87 17.57
N ILE A 34 -2.78 21.66 16.54
CA ILE A 34 -3.24 23.07 16.62
C ILE A 34 -4.62 23.16 17.27
N ALA A 35 -5.55 22.27 16.89
CA ALA A 35 -6.89 22.26 17.45
C ALA A 35 -6.88 21.89 18.94
N PHE A 36 -6.06 20.94 19.38
CA PHE A 36 -5.90 20.56 20.77
C PHE A 36 -5.44 21.74 21.63
N HIS A 37 -4.53 22.56 21.13
CA HIS A 37 -4.06 23.79 21.80
C HIS A 37 -4.87 25.03 21.43
N GLN A 38 -6.21 24.90 21.31
CA GLN A 38 -7.15 26.02 21.13
C GLN A 38 -6.77 26.97 19.98
N LEU A 39 -6.28 26.42 18.88
CA LEU A 39 -5.82 27.14 17.68
C LEU A 39 -4.58 28.02 17.92
N ALA A 40 -3.81 27.79 18.97
CA ALA A 40 -2.54 28.45 19.18
C ALA A 40 -1.58 28.13 18.02
N HIS A 41 -0.80 29.15 17.61
CA HIS A 41 0.20 28.93 16.56
C HIS A 41 1.34 28.06 17.08
N PRO A 42 1.74 26.96 16.38
CA PRO A 42 2.73 26.01 16.89
C PRO A 42 4.08 26.61 17.29
N SER A 43 4.48 27.73 16.68
CA SER A 43 5.72 28.42 17.07
C SER A 43 5.70 29.03 18.47
N LYS A 44 4.52 29.10 19.13
CA LYS A 44 4.35 29.61 20.48
C LYS A 44 4.21 28.48 21.51
N LEU A 45 4.19 27.24 21.04
CA LEU A 45 4.05 26.04 21.87
C LEU A 45 5.44 25.48 22.19
N SER A 46 5.57 24.95 23.40
CA SER A 46 6.76 24.34 23.95
C SER A 46 6.84 22.83 23.67
N GLU A 47 7.96 22.20 24.10
CA GLU A 47 8.06 20.73 24.10
C GLU A 47 7.03 20.08 25.05
N ASP A 48 6.73 20.70 26.19
CA ASP A 48 5.73 20.22 27.14
C ASP A 48 4.33 20.17 26.50
N ASP A 49 4.01 21.11 25.63
CA ASP A 49 2.76 21.10 24.87
C ASP A 49 2.70 19.93 23.88
N VAL A 50 3.83 19.57 23.26
CA VAL A 50 3.94 18.38 22.40
C VAL A 50 3.76 17.10 23.23
N GLU A 51 4.40 17.00 24.39
CA GLU A 51 4.27 15.88 25.32
C GLU A 51 2.82 15.72 25.83
N CYS A 52 2.18 16.82 26.17
CA CYS A 52 0.77 16.86 26.59
C CYS A 52 -0.15 16.30 25.50
N PHE A 53 0.00 16.77 24.25
CA PHE A 53 -0.79 16.25 23.13
C PHE A 53 -0.56 14.77 22.86
N LEU A 54 0.70 14.31 22.87
CA LEU A 54 1.03 12.89 22.64
C LEU A 54 0.50 11.99 23.77
N SER A 55 0.54 12.48 25.02
CA SER A 55 -0.02 11.79 26.17
C SER A 55 -1.55 11.70 26.10
N HIS A 56 -2.22 12.79 25.71
CA HIS A 56 -3.66 12.80 25.44
C HIS A 56 -4.06 11.74 24.41
N LEU A 57 -3.30 11.62 23.29
CA LEU A 57 -3.58 10.59 22.29
C LEU A 57 -3.50 9.16 22.87
N ALA A 58 -2.58 8.92 23.80
CA ALA A 58 -2.40 7.60 24.41
C ALA A 58 -3.44 7.29 25.48
N ILE A 59 -3.73 8.24 26.38
CA ILE A 59 -4.55 8.06 27.58
C ILE A 59 -6.04 8.21 27.23
N ASP A 60 -6.41 9.34 26.66
CA ASP A 60 -7.81 9.72 26.45
C ASP A 60 -8.38 9.09 25.17
N GLU A 61 -7.63 9.16 24.07
CA GLU A 61 -8.07 8.60 22.79
C GLU A 61 -7.66 7.13 22.59
N LYS A 62 -6.77 6.59 23.41
CA LYS A 62 -6.29 5.20 23.36
C LYS A 62 -5.85 4.76 21.98
N VAL A 63 -5.17 5.65 21.25
CA VAL A 63 -4.70 5.36 19.89
C VAL A 63 -3.63 4.25 19.90
N ALA A 64 -3.52 3.51 18.79
CA ALA A 64 -2.49 2.49 18.65
C ALA A 64 -1.07 3.12 18.63
N VAL A 65 -0.05 2.37 19.11
CA VAL A 65 1.37 2.81 19.14
C VAL A 65 1.82 3.41 17.82
N LYS A 66 1.48 2.77 16.69
CA LYS A 66 1.85 3.28 15.35
C LYS A 66 1.15 4.59 15.01
N THR A 67 -0.05 4.81 15.52
CA THR A 67 -0.81 6.05 15.31
C THR A 67 -0.18 7.19 16.08
N GLN A 68 0.18 6.97 17.35
CA GLN A 68 0.90 7.94 18.15
C GLN A 68 2.27 8.28 17.55
N ALA A 69 3.04 7.26 17.10
CA ALA A 69 4.33 7.47 16.43
C ALA A 69 4.18 8.29 15.13
N LEU A 70 3.08 8.11 14.40
CA LEU A 70 2.81 8.89 13.19
C LEU A 70 2.48 10.35 13.51
N ALA A 71 1.76 10.62 14.60
CA ALA A 71 1.53 11.97 15.12
C ALA A 71 2.85 12.63 15.53
N LEU A 72 3.68 11.91 16.30
CA LEU A 72 5.02 12.38 16.69
C LEU A 72 5.89 12.72 15.46
N ASN A 73 5.91 11.85 14.45
CA ASN A 73 6.68 12.10 13.22
C ASN A 73 6.21 13.36 12.49
N ALA A 74 4.89 13.61 12.44
CA ALA A 74 4.33 14.81 11.81
C ALA A 74 4.69 16.08 12.58
N ILE A 75 4.66 16.05 13.91
CA ILE A 75 5.02 17.18 14.77
C ILE A 75 6.54 17.40 14.74
N SER A 76 7.34 16.31 14.82
CA SER A 76 8.80 16.41 14.70
C SER A 76 9.22 16.99 13.35
N PHE A 77 8.54 16.62 12.26
CA PHE A 77 8.75 17.25 10.96
C PHE A 77 8.48 18.76 11.03
N LEU A 78 7.34 19.17 11.63
CA LEU A 78 6.95 20.56 11.73
C LEU A 78 8.02 21.39 12.46
N TYR A 79 8.48 20.91 13.60
CA TYR A 79 9.48 21.63 14.39
C TYR A 79 10.87 21.56 13.77
N ARG A 80 11.35 20.38 13.40
CA ARG A 80 12.70 20.18 12.87
C ARG A 80 12.90 20.77 11.47
N GLU A 81 11.98 20.44 10.54
CA GLU A 81 12.19 20.74 9.12
C GLU A 81 11.58 22.08 8.70
N TYR A 82 10.43 22.45 9.28
CA TYR A 82 9.74 23.68 8.90
C TYR A 82 10.16 24.88 9.76
N PHE A 83 10.14 24.72 11.10
CA PHE A 83 10.58 25.80 12.01
C PHE A 83 12.09 25.82 12.26
N GLN A 84 12.82 24.75 11.91
CA GLN A 84 14.25 24.56 12.21
C GLN A 84 14.57 24.62 13.72
N MET A 85 13.64 24.20 14.53
CA MET A 85 13.70 24.13 16.00
C MET A 85 13.47 22.67 16.43
N PRO A 86 14.48 21.78 16.34
CA PRO A 86 14.29 20.35 16.62
C PRO A 86 13.87 20.12 18.07
N LEU A 87 12.89 19.22 18.25
CA LEU A 87 12.46 18.77 19.56
C LEU A 87 13.56 17.94 20.23
N SER A 88 13.61 17.96 21.56
CA SER A 88 14.53 17.16 22.38
C SER A 88 14.34 15.67 22.14
N LEU A 89 15.44 14.90 22.18
CA LEU A 89 15.39 13.44 22.11
C LEU A 89 14.85 12.78 23.39
N ASN A 90 14.77 13.53 24.49
CA ASN A 90 14.41 13.04 25.81
C ASN A 90 12.99 13.40 26.24
N MET A 91 12.08 13.63 25.26
CA MET A 91 10.69 13.92 25.56
C MET A 91 10.03 12.83 26.43
N ARG A 92 9.32 13.25 27.47
CA ARG A 92 8.64 12.38 28.45
C ARG A 92 7.13 12.42 28.25
N PHE A 93 6.62 11.62 27.33
CA PHE A 93 5.18 11.47 27.12
C PHE A 93 4.73 10.03 27.36
N GLN A 94 3.47 9.87 27.71
CA GLN A 94 2.89 8.54 27.92
C GLN A 94 2.81 7.79 26.59
N LYS A 95 3.49 6.65 26.49
CA LYS A 95 3.51 5.81 25.29
C LYS A 95 2.31 4.86 25.27
N SER A 96 1.69 4.72 24.11
CA SER A 96 0.67 3.70 23.90
C SER A 96 1.25 2.28 24.03
N LEU A 97 0.54 1.40 24.76
CA LEU A 97 0.99 0.03 25.12
C LEU A 97 0.25 -1.04 24.31
N THR A 98 0.02 -0.83 23.02
CA THR A 98 -0.67 -1.86 22.23
C THR A 98 0.33 -2.89 21.71
N GLU A 99 0.10 -4.16 22.07
CA GLU A 99 0.92 -5.29 21.62
C GLU A 99 0.96 -5.42 20.09
N LYS A 100 2.10 -5.86 19.57
CA LYS A 100 2.25 -6.20 18.16
C LYS A 100 1.47 -7.49 17.88
N LYS A 101 0.35 -7.38 17.16
CA LYS A 101 -0.36 -8.57 16.68
C LYS A 101 0.47 -9.26 15.60
N LEU A 102 0.59 -10.59 15.71
CA LEU A 102 1.17 -11.40 14.63
C LEU A 102 0.34 -11.26 13.35
N PRO A 103 0.96 -11.35 12.18
CA PRO A 103 0.24 -11.29 10.92
C PRO A 103 -0.75 -12.46 10.80
N VAL A 104 -1.95 -12.17 10.37
CA VAL A 104 -2.94 -13.18 10.05
C VAL A 104 -2.54 -13.86 8.75
N VAL A 105 -2.47 -15.20 8.79
CA VAL A 105 -2.17 -16.06 7.64
C VAL A 105 -3.34 -17.02 7.45
N LEU A 106 -3.78 -17.18 6.20
CA LEU A 106 -4.76 -18.19 5.80
C LEU A 106 -4.06 -19.50 5.49
N THR A 107 -4.67 -20.61 5.85
CA THR A 107 -4.24 -21.93 5.36
C THR A 107 -4.52 -22.06 3.85
N ARG A 108 -3.84 -22.99 3.16
CA ARG A 108 -4.10 -23.26 1.74
C ARG A 108 -5.56 -23.62 1.47
N TYR A 109 -6.22 -24.31 2.42
CA TYR A 109 -7.64 -24.64 2.37
C TYR A 109 -8.52 -23.38 2.48
N GLU A 110 -8.23 -22.49 3.43
CA GLU A 110 -8.95 -21.22 3.58
C GLU A 110 -8.78 -20.34 2.35
N VAL A 111 -7.56 -20.25 1.76
CA VAL A 111 -7.34 -19.51 0.51
C VAL A 111 -8.19 -20.08 -0.62
N ARG A 112 -8.27 -21.41 -0.76
CA ARG A 112 -9.10 -22.05 -1.81
C ARG A 112 -10.57 -21.68 -1.64
N ARG A 113 -11.12 -21.82 -0.42
CA ARG A 113 -12.50 -21.41 -0.11
C ARG A 113 -12.73 -19.94 -0.37
N PHE A 114 -11.82 -19.10 0.07
CA PHE A 114 -11.89 -17.65 -0.15
C PHE A 114 -11.98 -17.27 -1.63
N VAL A 115 -11.12 -17.85 -2.48
CA VAL A 115 -11.11 -17.60 -3.93
C VAL A 115 -12.39 -18.08 -4.63
N GLN A 116 -13.07 -19.09 -4.08
CA GLN A 116 -14.37 -19.57 -4.59
C GLN A 116 -15.53 -18.60 -4.30
N HIS A 117 -15.44 -17.81 -3.22
CA HIS A 117 -16.50 -16.90 -2.78
C HIS A 117 -16.25 -15.43 -3.19
N ILE A 118 -15.09 -15.12 -3.80
CA ILE A 118 -14.84 -13.77 -4.29
C ILE A 118 -15.68 -13.46 -5.52
N ASP A 119 -16.23 -12.25 -5.58
CA ASP A 119 -16.89 -11.74 -6.78
C ASP A 119 -15.99 -11.94 -8.01
N PRO A 120 -16.47 -12.60 -9.08
CA PRO A 120 -15.70 -12.89 -10.30
C PRO A 120 -14.96 -11.67 -10.86
N LYS A 121 -15.56 -10.49 -10.77
CA LYS A 121 -14.97 -9.21 -11.18
C LYS A 121 -13.63 -8.92 -10.49
N TYR A 122 -13.44 -9.39 -9.27
CA TYR A 122 -12.23 -9.12 -8.47
C TYR A 122 -11.32 -10.34 -8.31
N LYS A 123 -11.73 -11.49 -8.85
CA LYS A 123 -11.00 -12.77 -8.69
C LYS A 123 -9.55 -12.67 -9.15
N LEU A 124 -9.29 -12.08 -10.32
CA LEU A 124 -7.95 -11.93 -10.85
C LEU A 124 -7.06 -11.03 -9.96
N HIS A 125 -7.63 -9.95 -9.38
CA HIS A 125 -6.89 -9.12 -8.43
C HIS A 125 -6.41 -9.94 -7.22
N ILE A 126 -7.32 -10.76 -6.66
CA ILE A 126 -7.03 -11.61 -5.51
C ILE A 126 -5.99 -12.67 -5.83
N GLN A 127 -6.11 -13.29 -7.00
CA GLN A 127 -5.14 -14.28 -7.48
C GLN A 127 -3.74 -13.67 -7.66
N LEU A 128 -3.64 -12.43 -8.13
CA LEU A 128 -2.36 -11.70 -8.21
C LEU A 128 -1.81 -11.31 -6.83
N LEU A 129 -2.67 -10.86 -5.91
CA LEU A 129 -2.24 -10.53 -4.54
C LEU A 129 -1.67 -11.76 -3.82
N TYR A 130 -2.30 -12.93 -3.99
CA TYR A 130 -1.85 -14.18 -3.39
C TYR A 130 -0.77 -14.88 -4.22
N GLY A 131 -0.88 -14.93 -5.55
CA GLY A 131 0.02 -15.69 -6.41
C GLY A 131 1.37 -15.01 -6.69
N SER A 132 1.42 -13.66 -6.59
CA SER A 132 2.63 -12.87 -6.84
C SER A 132 3.05 -12.02 -5.63
N GLY A 133 2.33 -12.11 -4.51
CA GLY A 133 2.62 -11.38 -3.29
C GLY A 133 2.58 -9.84 -3.43
N LEU A 134 1.81 -9.31 -4.36
CA LEU A 134 1.71 -7.88 -4.61
C LEU A 134 1.06 -7.13 -3.44
N ARG A 135 1.46 -5.87 -3.22
CA ARG A 135 0.63 -4.93 -2.43
C ARG A 135 -0.59 -4.52 -3.25
N ILE A 136 -1.70 -4.20 -2.60
CA ILE A 136 -2.93 -3.81 -3.31
C ILE A 136 -2.67 -2.70 -4.33
N MET A 137 -1.97 -1.63 -3.98
CA MET A 137 -1.69 -0.53 -4.90
C MET A 137 -0.70 -0.91 -6.01
N GLU A 138 0.19 -1.87 -5.78
CA GLU A 138 1.05 -2.42 -6.83
C GLU A 138 0.20 -3.19 -7.84
N CYS A 139 -0.71 -4.05 -7.39
CA CYS A 139 -1.65 -4.77 -8.24
C CYS A 139 -2.54 -3.82 -9.07
N LEU A 140 -3.13 -2.81 -8.43
CA LEU A 140 -4.03 -1.88 -9.10
C LEU A 140 -3.33 -0.96 -10.11
N ARG A 141 -2.05 -0.67 -9.88
CA ARG A 141 -1.22 0.18 -10.74
C ARG A 141 -0.48 -0.58 -11.83
N LEU A 142 -0.65 -1.90 -11.93
CA LEU A 142 -0.09 -2.67 -13.05
C LEU A 142 -0.55 -2.06 -14.37
N ARG A 143 0.39 -1.93 -15.29
CA ARG A 143 0.15 -1.50 -16.67
C ARG A 143 0.23 -2.69 -17.59
N ILE A 144 -0.29 -2.55 -18.80
CA ILE A 144 -0.26 -3.63 -19.80
C ILE A 144 1.18 -4.10 -20.06
N GLN A 145 2.12 -3.17 -20.18
CA GLN A 145 3.55 -3.47 -20.42
C GLN A 145 4.28 -4.14 -19.25
N ASP A 146 3.66 -4.20 -18.06
CA ASP A 146 4.30 -4.79 -16.88
C ASP A 146 4.21 -6.32 -16.86
N ILE A 147 3.43 -6.90 -17.78
CA ILE A 147 3.24 -8.35 -17.86
C ILE A 147 4.26 -8.93 -18.81
N ASP A 148 5.04 -9.87 -18.33
CA ASP A 148 6.01 -10.63 -19.11
C ASP A 148 5.58 -12.09 -19.13
N TYR A 149 4.90 -12.49 -20.22
CA TYR A 149 4.38 -13.85 -20.38
C TYR A 149 5.48 -14.87 -20.63
N ASP A 150 6.55 -14.45 -21.32
CA ASP A 150 7.65 -15.35 -21.74
C ASP A 150 8.50 -15.76 -20.53
N TYR A 151 8.81 -14.80 -19.65
CA TYR A 151 9.54 -15.07 -18.42
C TYR A 151 8.62 -15.44 -17.23
N GLY A 152 7.29 -15.46 -17.42
CA GLY A 152 6.34 -15.73 -16.33
C GLY A 152 6.49 -14.75 -15.17
N ALA A 153 6.54 -13.45 -15.46
CA ALA A 153 6.91 -12.42 -14.52
C ALA A 153 6.03 -11.17 -14.61
N LEU A 154 5.95 -10.43 -13.49
CA LEU A 154 5.35 -9.09 -13.43
C LEU A 154 6.39 -8.08 -12.97
N ARG A 155 6.47 -6.94 -13.65
CA ARG A 155 7.34 -5.83 -13.29
C ARG A 155 6.60 -4.88 -12.35
N VAL A 156 7.14 -4.64 -11.17
CA VAL A 156 6.57 -3.72 -10.18
C VAL A 156 7.45 -2.48 -10.10
N TRP A 157 6.89 -1.37 -10.55
CA TRP A 157 7.58 -0.09 -10.56
C TRP A 157 7.28 0.71 -9.29
N GLN A 158 8.31 1.42 -8.78
CA GLN A 158 8.18 2.32 -7.64
C GLN A 158 7.45 1.71 -6.44
N GLY A 159 7.81 0.48 -6.09
CA GLY A 159 7.36 -0.14 -4.85
C GLY A 159 7.69 0.74 -3.62
N LYS A 160 7.36 0.27 -2.41
CA LYS A 160 7.68 1.00 -1.17
C LYS A 160 9.18 1.36 -1.15
N GLY A 161 9.49 2.65 -1.05
CA GLY A 161 10.87 3.17 -1.09
C GLY A 161 11.44 3.39 -2.50
N GLY A 162 10.60 3.45 -3.55
CA GLY A 162 11.01 3.79 -4.92
C GLY A 162 11.76 2.68 -5.67
N LYS A 163 11.86 1.46 -5.12
CA LYS A 163 12.58 0.34 -5.74
C LYS A 163 11.68 -0.44 -6.71
N ASN A 164 12.24 -0.76 -7.87
CA ASN A 164 11.63 -1.65 -8.86
C ASN A 164 11.98 -3.10 -8.51
N ARG A 165 11.09 -4.02 -8.83
CA ARG A 165 11.34 -5.47 -8.73
C ARG A 165 10.52 -6.25 -9.73
N THR A 166 10.96 -7.46 -10.01
CA THR A 166 10.21 -8.45 -10.77
C THR A 166 9.69 -9.51 -9.81
N VAL A 167 8.43 -9.91 -9.98
CA VAL A 167 7.79 -10.94 -9.17
C VAL A 167 7.26 -12.05 -10.05
N THR A 168 7.10 -13.25 -9.49
CA THR A 168 6.59 -14.42 -10.20
C THR A 168 5.16 -14.22 -10.67
N LEU A 169 4.85 -14.73 -11.85
CA LEU A 169 3.52 -14.86 -12.43
C LEU A 169 3.19 -16.32 -12.65
N ALA A 170 2.15 -16.81 -12.00
CA ALA A 170 1.69 -18.18 -12.18
C ALA A 170 1.14 -18.39 -13.61
N LYS A 171 1.47 -19.51 -14.24
CA LYS A 171 1.03 -19.84 -15.62
C LYS A 171 -0.48 -19.89 -15.75
N GLU A 172 -1.19 -20.30 -14.69
CA GLU A 172 -2.65 -20.38 -14.62
C GLU A 172 -3.33 -19.02 -14.76
N LEU A 173 -2.58 -17.92 -14.59
CA LEU A 173 -3.09 -16.56 -14.74
C LEU A 173 -2.89 -15.98 -16.15
N HIS A 174 -2.19 -16.67 -17.06
CA HIS A 174 -1.91 -16.16 -18.40
C HIS A 174 -3.21 -15.88 -19.18
N ASP A 175 -4.12 -16.85 -19.28
CA ASP A 175 -5.37 -16.66 -20.02
C ASP A 175 -6.32 -15.67 -19.34
N PRO A 176 -6.55 -15.69 -18.00
CA PRO A 176 -7.26 -14.62 -17.31
C PRO A 176 -6.68 -13.23 -17.53
N LEU A 177 -5.34 -13.11 -17.58
CA LEU A 177 -4.67 -11.84 -17.85
C LEU A 177 -4.87 -11.38 -19.30
N LYS A 178 -4.77 -12.28 -20.28
CA LYS A 178 -5.08 -11.95 -21.68
C LYS A 178 -6.51 -11.44 -21.85
N ALA A 179 -7.49 -12.09 -21.21
CA ALA A 179 -8.88 -11.64 -21.19
C ALA A 179 -9.02 -10.24 -20.56
N GLN A 180 -8.31 -9.99 -19.44
CA GLN A 180 -8.30 -8.69 -18.79
C GLN A 180 -7.64 -7.60 -19.65
N VAL A 181 -6.57 -7.91 -20.39
CA VAL A 181 -5.95 -7.01 -21.36
C VAL A 181 -6.93 -6.64 -22.46
N ASN A 182 -7.72 -7.59 -22.97
CA ASN A 182 -8.76 -7.30 -23.97
C ASN A 182 -9.84 -6.38 -23.41
N LEU A 183 -10.30 -6.63 -22.18
CA LEU A 183 -11.24 -5.73 -21.50
C LEU A 183 -10.67 -4.30 -21.36
N ALA A 184 -9.38 -4.18 -20.99
CA ALA A 184 -8.72 -2.88 -20.90
C ALA A 184 -8.62 -2.21 -22.28
N ARG A 185 -8.42 -2.99 -23.36
CA ARG A 185 -8.40 -2.50 -24.76
C ARG A 185 -9.75 -1.95 -25.18
N ASP A 186 -10.85 -2.58 -24.78
CA ASP A 186 -12.21 -2.08 -25.08
C ASP A 186 -12.45 -0.70 -24.43
N TYR A 187 -12.01 -0.51 -23.17
CA TYR A 187 -12.06 0.80 -22.53
C TYR A 187 -11.19 1.83 -23.26
N TYR A 188 -9.97 1.45 -23.61
CA TYR A 188 -9.04 2.30 -24.33
C TYR A 188 -9.62 2.78 -25.68
N GLN A 189 -10.19 1.86 -26.46
CA GLN A 189 -10.79 2.20 -27.75
C GLN A 189 -11.97 3.17 -27.60
N LYS A 190 -12.85 2.93 -26.62
CA LYS A 190 -13.98 3.84 -26.33
C LYS A 190 -13.50 5.22 -25.91
N ASP A 191 -12.50 5.29 -25.01
CA ASP A 191 -12.01 6.53 -24.45
C ASP A 191 -11.34 7.42 -25.52
N ARG A 192 -10.59 6.83 -26.45
CA ARG A 192 -9.92 7.56 -27.54
C ARG A 192 -10.87 8.37 -28.43
N HIS A 193 -12.13 7.97 -28.51
CA HIS A 193 -13.16 8.68 -29.30
C HIS A 193 -13.90 9.76 -28.49
N MET A 194 -13.57 9.91 -27.20
CA MET A 194 -14.21 10.93 -26.36
C MET A 194 -13.46 12.26 -26.44
N GLY A 195 -14.16 13.34 -26.70
CA GLY A 195 -13.59 14.68 -26.63
C GLY A 195 -13.04 15.00 -25.25
N GLY A 196 -11.84 15.58 -25.19
CA GLY A 196 -11.19 15.95 -23.92
C GLY A 196 -10.51 14.79 -23.16
N TYR A 197 -10.41 13.59 -23.78
CA TYR A 197 -9.68 12.48 -23.19
C TYR A 197 -8.16 12.71 -23.28
N ALA A 198 -7.49 12.73 -22.15
CA ALA A 198 -6.04 12.96 -22.03
C ALA A 198 -5.25 11.72 -21.57
N GLY A 199 -5.80 10.52 -21.83
CA GLY A 199 -5.12 9.26 -21.56
C GLY A 199 -5.11 8.83 -20.09
N VAL A 200 -4.01 8.23 -19.65
CA VAL A 200 -3.76 7.80 -18.27
C VAL A 200 -2.81 8.76 -17.57
N TYR A 201 -2.89 8.81 -16.24
CA TYR A 201 -1.93 9.59 -15.47
C TYR A 201 -0.51 8.98 -15.60
N ILE A 202 0.43 9.84 -15.96
CA ILE A 202 1.88 9.56 -15.97
C ILE A 202 2.58 10.71 -15.25
N SER A 203 3.58 10.43 -14.42
CA SER A 203 4.35 11.48 -13.75
C SER A 203 5.09 12.37 -14.77
N ASP A 204 5.31 13.64 -14.42
CA ASP A 204 5.94 14.61 -15.33
C ASP A 204 7.31 14.17 -15.83
N GLY A 205 8.11 13.52 -14.96
CA GLY A 205 9.40 12.97 -15.37
C GLY A 205 9.29 11.88 -16.45
N LEU A 206 8.28 11.01 -16.34
CA LEU A 206 8.03 9.98 -17.35
C LEU A 206 7.42 10.58 -18.63
N ARG A 207 6.55 11.59 -18.50
CA ARG A 207 5.97 12.29 -19.67
C ARG A 207 7.05 13.00 -20.48
N LYS A 208 8.02 13.64 -19.83
CA LYS A 208 9.17 14.25 -20.50
C LYS A 208 10.04 13.20 -21.20
N LYS A 209 10.25 12.04 -20.58
CA LYS A 209 11.08 10.96 -21.13
C LYS A 209 10.39 10.19 -22.26
N TYR A 210 9.08 10.04 -22.18
CA TYR A 210 8.24 9.28 -23.12
C TYR A 210 7.04 10.12 -23.57
N PRO A 211 7.25 11.09 -24.51
CA PRO A 211 6.14 11.92 -25.01
C PRO A 211 5.05 11.07 -25.65
N GLY A 212 3.79 11.34 -25.31
CA GLY A 212 2.64 10.61 -25.82
C GLY A 212 2.33 9.27 -25.12
N ALA A 213 3.14 8.86 -24.16
CA ALA A 213 2.95 7.60 -23.45
C ALA A 213 1.59 7.53 -22.70
N GLU A 214 1.01 8.67 -22.30
CA GLU A 214 -0.32 8.73 -21.70
C GLU A 214 -1.43 8.22 -22.60
N LEU A 215 -1.24 8.30 -23.92
CA LEU A 215 -2.18 7.82 -24.94
C LEU A 215 -1.79 6.46 -25.52
N ASP A 216 -0.60 5.92 -25.18
CA ASP A 216 -0.18 4.58 -25.61
C ASP A 216 -0.85 3.51 -24.75
N PHE A 217 -1.45 2.50 -25.41
CA PHE A 217 -2.15 1.39 -24.76
C PHE A 217 -1.28 0.63 -23.75
N ASN A 218 0.01 0.46 -24.03
CA ASN A 218 0.93 -0.25 -23.15
C ASN A 218 1.08 0.43 -21.78
N TRP A 219 0.86 1.73 -21.71
CA TRP A 219 0.89 2.51 -20.48
C TRP A 219 -0.45 2.54 -19.73
N HIS A 220 -1.53 2.01 -20.32
CA HIS A 220 -2.83 1.94 -19.67
C HIS A 220 -2.82 0.94 -18.52
N PHE A 221 -3.69 1.20 -17.54
CA PHE A 221 -3.83 0.30 -16.39
C PHE A 221 -4.45 -1.03 -16.83
N LEU A 222 -3.91 -2.12 -16.31
CA LEU A 222 -4.47 -3.47 -16.50
C LEU A 222 -5.90 -3.56 -15.93
N PHE A 223 -6.17 -2.87 -14.83
CA PHE A 223 -7.46 -2.83 -14.16
C PHE A 223 -8.07 -1.41 -14.21
N PRO A 224 -8.60 -1.00 -15.38
CA PRO A 224 -9.16 0.33 -15.53
C PRO A 224 -10.43 0.51 -14.69
N SER A 225 -10.63 1.71 -14.16
CA SER A 225 -11.90 2.11 -13.55
C SER A 225 -13.02 2.06 -14.58
N THR A 226 -14.27 1.81 -14.17
CA THR A 226 -15.43 1.81 -15.06
C THR A 226 -15.81 3.23 -15.52
N LYS A 227 -15.39 4.27 -14.79
CA LYS A 227 -15.68 5.67 -15.10
C LYS A 227 -14.39 6.44 -15.33
N LEU A 228 -14.43 7.40 -16.25
CA LEU A 228 -13.38 8.43 -16.34
C LEU A 228 -13.44 9.33 -15.10
N SER A 229 -12.33 9.89 -14.74
CA SER A 229 -12.21 10.89 -13.67
C SER A 229 -11.58 12.16 -14.22
N ILE A 230 -11.96 13.29 -13.63
CA ILE A 230 -11.31 14.56 -13.91
C ILE A 230 -10.02 14.61 -13.08
N ASP A 231 -8.90 14.84 -13.74
CA ASP A 231 -7.64 15.14 -13.09
C ASP A 231 -7.76 16.51 -12.41
N THR A 232 -7.63 16.54 -11.09
CA THR A 232 -7.83 17.76 -10.29
C THR A 232 -6.78 18.84 -10.54
N ASP A 233 -5.64 18.45 -11.08
CA ASP A 233 -4.52 19.36 -11.32
C ASP A 233 -4.59 19.98 -12.74
N THR A 234 -5.12 19.24 -13.73
CA THR A 234 -5.19 19.68 -15.12
C THR A 234 -6.62 19.94 -15.62
N GLY A 235 -7.66 19.42 -14.94
CA GLY A 235 -9.05 19.50 -15.38
C GLY A 235 -9.41 18.53 -16.53
N GLU A 236 -8.48 17.70 -16.98
CA GLU A 236 -8.65 16.78 -18.09
C GLU A 236 -9.32 15.48 -17.69
N PHE A 237 -10.02 14.82 -18.63
CA PHE A 237 -10.57 13.48 -18.41
C PHE A 237 -9.50 12.41 -18.59
N ARG A 238 -9.31 11.57 -17.55
CA ARG A 238 -8.34 10.49 -17.56
C ARG A 238 -8.96 9.16 -17.12
N ARG A 239 -8.47 8.06 -17.69
CA ARG A 239 -8.77 6.71 -17.20
C ARG A 239 -7.83 6.37 -16.05
N HIS A 240 -8.40 6.16 -14.86
CA HIS A 240 -7.66 5.71 -13.69
C HIS A 240 -7.84 4.20 -13.48
N HIS A 241 -7.10 3.61 -12.56
CA HIS A 241 -7.32 2.23 -12.12
C HIS A 241 -8.55 2.12 -11.20
N VAL A 242 -9.05 0.89 -10.99
CA VAL A 242 -10.13 0.60 -10.04
C VAL A 242 -9.74 1.07 -8.62
N ASN A 243 -10.74 1.52 -7.85
CA ASN A 243 -10.50 2.05 -6.51
C ASN A 243 -10.16 0.92 -5.51
N GLU A 244 -9.12 1.12 -4.68
CA GLU A 244 -8.68 0.15 -3.68
C GLU A 244 -9.78 -0.25 -2.70
N SER A 245 -10.65 0.68 -2.31
CA SER A 245 -11.75 0.40 -1.38
C SER A 245 -12.77 -0.59 -1.93
N ALA A 246 -12.91 -0.69 -3.27
CA ALA A 246 -13.76 -1.69 -3.89
C ALA A 246 -13.23 -3.11 -3.66
N ILE A 247 -11.92 -3.31 -3.85
CA ILE A 247 -11.26 -4.60 -3.59
C ILE A 247 -11.30 -4.92 -2.10
N GLN A 248 -11.01 -3.96 -1.23
CA GLN A 248 -11.04 -4.17 0.22
C GLN A 248 -12.42 -4.59 0.72
N ARG A 249 -13.51 -4.01 0.17
CA ARG A 249 -14.88 -4.43 0.49
C ARG A 249 -15.18 -5.82 -0.03
N ALA A 250 -14.76 -6.14 -1.27
CA ALA A 250 -14.93 -7.47 -1.84
C ALA A 250 -14.20 -8.54 -1.02
N VAL A 251 -12.97 -8.27 -0.56
CA VAL A 251 -12.20 -9.15 0.32
C VAL A 251 -12.94 -9.43 1.63
N LYS A 252 -13.47 -8.39 2.29
CA LYS A 252 -14.22 -8.56 3.54
C LYS A 252 -15.49 -9.40 3.34
N ARG A 253 -16.23 -9.16 2.25
CA ARG A 253 -17.43 -9.92 1.93
C ARG A 253 -17.09 -11.38 1.66
N ALA A 254 -16.12 -11.65 0.78
CA ALA A 254 -15.71 -13.01 0.44
C ALA A 254 -15.22 -13.81 1.66
N ALA A 255 -14.51 -13.20 2.60
CA ALA A 255 -14.09 -13.83 3.85
C ALA A 255 -15.29 -14.27 4.70
N LYS A 256 -16.30 -13.37 4.83
CA LYS A 256 -17.54 -13.67 5.52
C LYS A 256 -18.32 -14.82 4.85
N ASP A 257 -18.50 -14.72 3.52
CA ASP A 257 -19.27 -15.70 2.73
C ASP A 257 -18.57 -17.08 2.71
N ALA A 258 -17.24 -17.10 2.77
CA ALA A 258 -16.43 -18.31 2.92
C ALA A 258 -16.41 -18.86 4.35
N GLY A 259 -17.06 -18.24 5.34
CA GLY A 259 -17.05 -18.67 6.74
C GLY A 259 -15.63 -18.64 7.36
N ILE A 260 -14.81 -17.66 7.01
CA ILE A 260 -13.47 -17.48 7.56
C ILE A 260 -13.54 -16.49 8.73
N GLU A 261 -13.31 -16.99 9.95
CA GLU A 261 -13.37 -16.17 11.17
C GLU A 261 -12.19 -15.20 11.32
N LYS A 262 -11.06 -15.49 10.64
CA LYS A 262 -9.88 -14.63 10.65
C LYS A 262 -10.16 -13.28 9.99
N SER A 263 -9.53 -12.21 10.49
CA SER A 263 -9.60 -10.88 9.87
C SER A 263 -8.84 -10.85 8.55
N VAL A 264 -9.54 -11.12 7.43
CA VAL A 264 -8.93 -11.16 6.10
C VAL A 264 -8.88 -9.76 5.48
N THR A 265 -7.69 -9.39 5.01
CA THR A 265 -7.40 -8.16 4.28
C THR A 265 -6.58 -8.46 3.02
N CYS A 266 -6.38 -7.48 2.14
CA CYS A 266 -5.46 -7.65 1.02
C CYS A 266 -4.02 -7.96 1.48
N HIS A 267 -3.61 -7.45 2.64
CA HIS A 267 -2.32 -7.79 3.23
C HIS A 267 -2.24 -9.23 3.76
N THR A 268 -3.36 -9.77 4.25
CA THR A 268 -3.46 -11.17 4.68
C THR A 268 -3.12 -12.13 3.52
N LEU A 269 -3.58 -11.83 2.30
CA LEU A 269 -3.25 -12.63 1.11
C LEU A 269 -1.75 -12.61 0.81
N ARG A 270 -1.14 -11.44 0.91
CA ARG A 270 0.31 -11.30 0.73
C ARG A 270 1.10 -11.97 1.87
N HIS A 271 0.62 -11.93 3.12
CA HIS A 271 1.21 -12.68 4.24
C HIS A 271 1.12 -14.19 4.00
N SER A 272 -0.04 -14.66 3.53
CA SER A 272 -0.24 -16.06 3.18
C SER A 272 0.66 -16.50 2.02
N PHE A 273 0.86 -15.66 0.98
CA PHE A 273 1.83 -15.92 -0.07
C PHE A 273 3.24 -16.12 0.50
N ALA A 274 3.70 -15.18 1.33
CA ALA A 274 5.04 -15.24 1.91
C ALA A 274 5.25 -16.52 2.74
N THR A 275 4.29 -16.83 3.61
CA THR A 275 4.33 -18.03 4.47
C THR A 275 4.31 -19.31 3.63
N HIS A 276 3.39 -19.41 2.66
CA HIS A 276 3.28 -20.61 1.83
C HIS A 276 4.47 -20.79 0.88
N LEU A 277 5.13 -19.71 0.49
CA LEU A 277 6.35 -19.78 -0.32
C LEU A 277 7.51 -20.38 0.53
N LEU A 278 7.66 -19.90 1.78
CA LEU A 278 8.62 -20.46 2.72
C LEU A 278 8.31 -21.93 3.06
N GLU A 279 7.04 -22.28 3.33
CA GLU A 279 6.60 -23.67 3.56
C GLU A 279 6.89 -24.58 2.37
N SER A 280 6.98 -24.03 1.16
CA SER A 280 7.32 -24.76 -0.06
C SER A 280 8.84 -24.88 -0.27
N GLY A 281 9.66 -24.41 0.69
CA GLY A 281 11.12 -24.55 0.67
C GLY A 281 11.86 -23.36 0.04
N ALA A 282 11.18 -22.26 -0.29
CA ALA A 282 11.88 -21.07 -0.75
C ALA A 282 12.70 -20.45 0.40
N ASP A 283 13.92 -20.00 0.10
CA ASP A 283 14.73 -19.31 1.07
C ASP A 283 14.19 -17.90 1.41
N ILE A 284 14.55 -17.40 2.58
CA ILE A 284 14.03 -16.13 3.10
C ILE A 284 14.46 -14.91 2.25
N ARG A 285 15.58 -14.98 1.54
CA ARG A 285 16.05 -13.88 0.69
C ARG A 285 15.23 -13.81 -0.59
N THR A 286 14.95 -14.96 -1.20
CA THR A 286 14.00 -15.05 -2.33
C THR A 286 12.65 -14.49 -1.96
N VAL A 287 12.10 -14.83 -0.78
CA VAL A 287 10.83 -14.27 -0.29
C VAL A 287 10.94 -12.76 -0.05
N GLN A 288 12.05 -12.30 0.52
CA GLN A 288 12.32 -10.87 0.74
C GLN A 288 12.31 -10.09 -0.59
N GLU A 289 12.96 -10.60 -1.62
CA GLU A 289 13.02 -10.00 -2.95
C GLU A 289 11.65 -9.97 -3.62
N GLN A 290 10.93 -11.09 -3.62
CA GLN A 290 9.56 -11.18 -4.14
C GLN A 290 8.63 -10.14 -3.46
N LEU A 291 8.74 -9.99 -2.16
CA LEU A 291 7.96 -9.01 -1.41
C LEU A 291 8.49 -7.57 -1.56
N GLY A 292 9.73 -7.36 -1.96
CA GLY A 292 10.37 -6.05 -1.99
C GLY A 292 10.44 -5.43 -0.58
N HIS A 293 10.93 -6.21 0.39
CA HIS A 293 11.25 -5.72 1.72
C HIS A 293 12.69 -5.23 1.77
N THR A 294 12.88 -3.98 2.18
CA THR A 294 14.22 -3.38 2.32
C THR A 294 14.98 -3.93 3.51
N ASP A 295 14.26 -4.39 4.56
CA ASP A 295 14.83 -4.97 5.77
C ASP A 295 14.34 -6.41 5.91
N VAL A 296 15.30 -7.35 6.11
CA VAL A 296 15.01 -8.77 6.29
C VAL A 296 14.17 -9.03 7.54
N LYS A 297 14.30 -8.19 8.58
CA LYS A 297 13.46 -8.26 9.79
C LYS A 297 11.97 -8.22 9.48
N THR A 298 11.58 -7.52 8.39
CA THR A 298 10.18 -7.49 7.93
C THR A 298 9.75 -8.83 7.35
N THR A 299 10.66 -9.64 6.83
CA THR A 299 10.38 -10.99 6.30
C THR A 299 10.47 -12.05 7.39
N GLN A 300 11.32 -11.87 8.39
CA GLN A 300 11.45 -12.78 9.54
C GLN A 300 10.16 -12.95 10.33
N ILE A 301 9.22 -12.02 10.28
CA ILE A 301 7.90 -12.20 10.91
C ILE A 301 7.11 -13.41 10.38
N TYR A 302 7.46 -13.92 9.21
CA TYR A 302 6.81 -15.10 8.63
C TYR A 302 7.44 -16.42 9.09
N THR A 303 8.67 -16.40 9.61
CA THR A 303 9.33 -17.62 10.11
C THR A 303 8.63 -18.19 11.34
N HIS A 304 8.04 -17.34 12.18
CA HIS A 304 7.26 -17.78 13.35
C HIS A 304 6.00 -18.58 13.00
N VAL A 305 5.50 -18.50 11.75
CA VAL A 305 4.30 -19.22 11.30
C VAL A 305 4.65 -20.58 10.72
N ILE A 306 5.91 -20.80 10.36
CA ILE A 306 6.42 -22.05 9.77
C ILE A 306 6.70 -23.11 10.84
N GLU A 307 6.70 -22.72 12.11
CA GLU A 307 7.03 -23.61 13.24
C GLU A 307 6.01 -24.74 13.38
N ARG A 308 6.14 -25.74 12.52
CA ARG A 308 5.59 -27.09 12.74
C ARG A 308 6.66 -27.90 13.45
N GLY A 309 6.43 -28.23 14.72
CA GLY A 309 7.39 -28.90 15.58
C GLY A 309 8.40 -27.93 16.21
N ALA A 310 9.44 -28.41 16.87
CA ALA A 310 10.47 -27.61 17.54
C ALA A 310 11.25 -26.73 16.52
N GLY A 311 10.71 -25.53 16.21
CA GLY A 311 11.31 -24.58 15.29
C GLY A 311 11.22 -24.93 13.80
N GLY A 312 10.25 -25.77 13.38
CA GLY A 312 10.09 -26.20 11.97
C GLY A 312 11.15 -27.16 11.46
N VAL A 313 11.97 -27.68 12.35
CA VAL A 313 13.04 -28.65 12.02
C VAL A 313 12.47 -30.05 12.00
N LEU A 314 12.61 -30.76 10.87
CA LEU A 314 12.34 -32.18 10.82
C LEU A 314 13.42 -32.90 11.65
N SER A 315 12.98 -33.81 12.53
CA SER A 315 13.94 -34.67 13.26
C SER A 315 14.80 -35.45 12.28
N PRO A 316 16.12 -35.51 12.45
CA PRO A 316 16.97 -36.40 11.62
C PRO A 316 16.48 -37.85 11.64
N LEU A 317 15.82 -38.27 12.72
CA LEU A 317 15.22 -39.61 12.84
C LEU A 317 14.10 -39.86 11.81
N SER A 318 13.41 -38.79 11.34
CA SER A 318 12.37 -38.92 10.33
C SER A 318 12.91 -39.17 8.91
N ASN A 319 14.24 -39.15 8.74
CA ASN A 319 14.94 -39.42 7.48
C ASN A 319 15.71 -40.75 7.51
N LEU A 320 15.58 -41.54 8.59
CA LEU A 320 16.11 -42.89 8.71
C LEU A 320 15.04 -43.92 8.30
#